data_6a6b663a624405123774831271e3f28b
#
_entry.id   6a6b663a624405123774831271e3f28b
#
_cell.length_a   1.000
_cell.length_b   1.000
_cell.length_c   1.000
_cell.angle_alpha   90.00
_cell.angle_beta   90.00
_cell.angle_gamma   90.00
#
_symmetry.space_group_name_H-M   'P 1'
#
loop_
_entity.id
_entity.type
_entity.pdbx_description
1 polymer ?
#
loop_
_entity_poly.entity_id
_entity_poly.type
_entity_poly.pdbx_seq_one_letter_code
_entity_poly.pdbx_strand_id
1 'polypeptide(L)'
;DGIVEVRQDEHAVGIEIDRRHAPPGARVMDFFALPESERFVTIIGNPPYVRYQDIARATRQLIRHSVLDGRANLYLLFIEKCLRHLTPGGELIFITPRDFVKATSAVPLNRLLFAAGTITEYADLGDSRLFAGAQPNCAIWRFQRDDFSRLTRYAEQGVAHGLAGLARLNWEERRFVESSGHLMFTRGDYGLHLA
;
A
#
# COMPACT_ATOMS: atom_id res chain seq x y z
N ASP A 1 -6.37 -12.35 -6.29
CA ASP A 1 -7.58 -11.56 -6.59
C ASP A 1 -7.47 -10.24 -5.84
N GLY A 2 -7.01 -9.21 -6.52
CA GLY A 2 -6.81 -7.89 -5.93
C GLY A 2 -7.88 -6.94 -6.44
N ILE A 3 -8.89 -6.67 -5.63
CA ILE A 3 -9.87 -5.62 -5.91
C ILE A 3 -9.26 -4.30 -5.45
N VAL A 4 -9.12 -3.34 -6.36
CA VAL A 4 -8.84 -1.96 -6.01
C VAL A 4 -10.17 -1.21 -6.13
N GLU A 5 -10.75 -0.86 -4.99
CA GLU A 5 -11.95 -0.04 -4.96
C GLU A 5 -11.55 1.43 -4.93
N VAL A 6 -12.16 2.21 -5.78
CA VAL A 6 -11.80 3.61 -5.99
C VAL A 6 -13.04 4.46 -5.87
N ARG A 7 -13.04 5.45 -4.97
CA ARG A 7 -14.10 6.46 -4.89
C ARG A 7 -13.71 7.71 -5.67
N GLN A 8 -14.58 8.12 -6.57
CA GLN A 8 -14.57 9.43 -7.22
C GLN A 8 -15.88 10.11 -6.87
N ASP A 9 -15.81 11.19 -6.13
CA ASP A 9 -16.97 11.92 -5.59
C ASP A 9 -17.89 10.99 -4.77
N GLU A 10 -19.14 10.85 -5.13
CA GLU A 10 -20.11 10.00 -4.43
C GLU A 10 -20.18 8.55 -4.98
N HIS A 11 -19.35 8.17 -5.95
CA HIS A 11 -19.45 6.89 -6.63
C HIS A 11 -18.16 6.07 -6.48
N ALA A 12 -18.28 4.91 -5.87
CA ALA A 12 -17.19 3.93 -5.84
C ALA A 12 -17.02 3.27 -7.22
N VAL A 13 -15.80 3.20 -7.71
CA VAL A 13 -15.44 2.49 -8.94
C VAL A 13 -14.57 1.29 -8.57
N GLY A 14 -15.08 0.08 -8.78
CA GLY A 14 -14.31 -1.15 -8.68
C GLY A 14 -13.55 -1.43 -9.99
N ILE A 15 -12.33 -1.95 -9.89
CA ILE A 15 -11.54 -2.46 -11.02
C ILE A 15 -11.14 -3.88 -10.71
N GLU A 16 -11.53 -4.81 -11.59
CA GLU A 16 -11.20 -6.24 -11.46
C GLU A 16 -10.78 -6.79 -12.84
N ILE A 17 -9.69 -7.54 -12.86
CA ILE A 17 -9.19 -8.14 -14.11
C ILE A 17 -9.99 -9.37 -14.52
N ASP A 18 -10.50 -10.14 -13.55
CA ASP A 18 -11.28 -11.36 -13.81
C ASP A 18 -12.77 -11.08 -13.73
N ARG A 19 -13.43 -11.16 -14.89
CA ARG A 19 -14.88 -10.94 -14.99
C ARG A 19 -15.71 -11.79 -14.01
N ARG A 20 -15.23 -12.98 -13.64
CA ARG A 20 -15.95 -13.90 -12.74
C ARG A 20 -15.99 -13.39 -11.31
N HIS A 21 -15.04 -12.54 -10.94
CA HIS A 21 -14.90 -11.97 -9.60
C HIS A 21 -15.32 -10.49 -9.53
N ALA A 22 -15.62 -9.90 -10.69
CA ALA A 22 -15.99 -8.50 -10.76
C ALA A 22 -17.36 -8.26 -10.11
N PRO A 23 -17.47 -7.39 -9.09
CA PRO A 23 -18.76 -7.01 -8.53
C PRO A 23 -19.59 -6.23 -9.56
N PRO A 24 -20.94 -6.15 -9.38
CA PRO A 24 -21.78 -5.35 -10.25
C PRO A 24 -21.29 -3.89 -10.32
N GLY A 25 -21.18 -3.37 -11.54
CA GLY A 25 -20.70 -2.00 -11.78
C GLY A 25 -19.18 -1.83 -11.83
N ALA A 26 -18.39 -2.87 -11.53
CA ALA A 26 -16.95 -2.79 -11.67
C ALA A 26 -16.52 -2.77 -13.14
N ARG A 27 -15.43 -2.06 -13.40
CA ARG A 27 -14.74 -2.08 -14.70
C ARG A 27 -13.91 -3.35 -14.80
N VAL A 28 -14.21 -4.22 -15.78
CA VAL A 28 -13.43 -5.44 -16.03
C VAL A 28 -12.24 -5.08 -16.91
N MET A 29 -11.09 -4.85 -16.27
CA MET A 29 -9.86 -4.44 -16.95
C MET A 29 -8.63 -4.68 -16.07
N ASP A 30 -7.46 -4.74 -16.69
CA ASP A 30 -6.19 -4.68 -15.97
C ASP A 30 -6.01 -3.27 -15.37
N PHE A 31 -5.74 -3.18 -14.06
CA PHE A 31 -5.52 -1.91 -13.38
C PHE A 31 -4.40 -1.07 -14.02
N PHE A 32 -3.37 -1.71 -14.58
CA PHE A 32 -2.29 -0.99 -15.26
C PHE A 32 -2.72 -0.34 -16.58
N ALA A 33 -3.88 -0.73 -17.13
CA ALA A 33 -4.49 -0.07 -18.29
C ALA A 33 -5.31 1.18 -17.92
N LEU A 34 -5.56 1.43 -16.62
CA LEU A 34 -6.29 2.62 -16.18
C LEU A 34 -5.56 3.89 -16.64
N PRO A 35 -6.24 4.82 -17.35
CA PRO A 35 -5.63 6.05 -17.84
C PRO A 35 -5.08 6.92 -16.72
N GLU A 36 -3.85 7.42 -16.87
CA GLU A 36 -3.21 8.27 -15.85
C GLU A 36 -3.89 9.64 -15.65
N SER A 37 -4.86 10.00 -16.50
CA SER A 37 -5.69 11.19 -16.30
C SER A 37 -6.75 11.02 -15.19
N GLU A 38 -7.12 9.79 -14.85
CA GLU A 38 -8.09 9.54 -13.78
C GLU A 38 -7.45 9.79 -12.41
N ARG A 39 -8.19 10.53 -11.56
CA ARG A 39 -7.75 10.90 -10.21
C ARG A 39 -8.82 10.55 -9.19
N PHE A 40 -8.37 10.19 -7.99
CA PHE A 40 -9.23 9.71 -6.92
C PHE A 40 -8.83 10.33 -5.59
N VAL A 41 -9.81 10.63 -4.76
CA VAL A 41 -9.60 11.14 -3.41
C VAL A 41 -9.17 10.01 -2.47
N THR A 42 -9.81 8.85 -2.60
CA THR A 42 -9.51 7.67 -1.78
C THR A 42 -9.34 6.46 -2.68
N ILE A 43 -8.27 5.71 -2.47
CA ILE A 43 -8.02 4.41 -3.11
C ILE A 43 -7.87 3.37 -2.00
N ILE A 44 -8.69 2.30 -2.07
CA ILE A 44 -8.65 1.19 -1.11
C ILE A 44 -8.36 -0.09 -1.89
N GLY A 45 -7.46 -0.94 -1.36
CA GLY A 45 -7.18 -2.18 -2.05
C GLY A 45 -6.36 -3.20 -1.28
N ASN A 46 -6.40 -4.42 -1.82
CA ASN A 46 -5.53 -5.52 -1.47
C ASN A 46 -4.82 -5.97 -2.76
N PRO A 47 -3.68 -5.34 -3.12
CA PRO A 47 -3.02 -5.65 -4.38
C PRO A 47 -2.46 -7.06 -4.41
N PRO A 48 -2.39 -7.72 -5.57
CA PRO A 48 -1.94 -9.10 -5.68
C PRO A 48 -0.44 -9.26 -5.38
N TYR A 49 -0.07 -10.28 -4.57
CA TYR A 49 1.31 -10.58 -4.16
C TYR A 49 1.98 -11.52 -5.16
N VAL A 50 2.24 -11.02 -6.37
CA VAL A 50 2.82 -11.80 -7.48
C VAL A 50 4.27 -11.38 -7.70
N ARG A 51 5.20 -12.36 -7.76
CA ARG A 51 6.60 -12.07 -8.09
C ARG A 51 6.72 -11.60 -9.53
N TYR A 52 7.68 -10.75 -9.82
CA TYR A 52 7.84 -10.14 -11.15
C TYR A 52 7.85 -11.16 -12.30
N GLN A 53 8.57 -12.28 -12.15
CA GLN A 53 8.63 -13.32 -13.19
C GLN A 53 7.29 -13.98 -13.46
N ASP A 54 6.39 -13.99 -12.49
CA ASP A 54 5.08 -14.64 -12.56
C ASP A 54 3.98 -13.68 -13.04
N ILE A 55 4.30 -12.37 -13.24
CA ILE A 55 3.36 -11.40 -13.80
C ILE A 55 3.08 -11.74 -15.26
N ALA A 56 1.82 -11.76 -15.65
CA ALA A 56 1.42 -11.98 -17.03
C ALA A 56 2.10 -11.01 -18.00
N ARG A 57 2.52 -11.49 -19.16
CA ARG A 57 3.21 -10.67 -20.17
C ARG A 57 2.38 -9.43 -20.57
N ALA A 58 1.07 -9.60 -20.73
CA ALA A 58 0.15 -8.50 -21.07
C ALA A 58 0.21 -7.38 -20.01
N THR A 59 0.10 -7.73 -18.73
CA THR A 59 0.21 -6.77 -17.61
C THR A 59 1.58 -6.09 -17.60
N ARG A 60 2.68 -6.85 -17.77
CA ARG A 60 4.04 -6.26 -17.81
C ARG A 60 4.20 -5.21 -18.91
N GLN A 61 3.54 -5.38 -20.05
CA GLN A 61 3.57 -4.43 -21.15
C GLN A 61 2.83 -3.11 -20.86
N LEU A 62 1.91 -3.13 -19.89
CA LEU A 62 1.15 -1.96 -19.44
C LEU A 62 1.89 -1.15 -18.37
N ILE A 63 2.85 -1.77 -17.66
CA ILE A 63 3.64 -1.10 -16.62
C ILE A 63 4.61 -0.13 -17.30
N ARG A 64 4.37 1.17 -17.10
CA ARG A 64 5.15 2.24 -17.70
C ARG A 64 5.61 3.24 -16.65
N HIS A 65 6.73 3.91 -16.91
CA HIS A 65 7.25 4.99 -16.06
C HIS A 65 7.44 4.61 -14.59
N SER A 66 7.73 3.33 -14.30
CA SER A 66 8.00 2.86 -12.96
C SER A 66 9.41 3.27 -12.49
N VAL A 67 9.52 3.71 -11.23
CA VAL A 67 10.81 3.89 -10.56
C VAL A 67 11.37 2.56 -10.04
N LEU A 68 10.54 1.50 -10.04
CA LEU A 68 10.90 0.17 -9.59
C LEU A 68 11.56 -0.62 -10.72
N ASP A 69 12.54 -1.43 -10.37
CA ASP A 69 13.19 -2.33 -11.32
C ASP A 69 12.37 -3.61 -11.59
N GLY A 70 12.81 -4.40 -12.58
CA GLY A 70 12.17 -5.64 -13.00
C GLY A 70 12.24 -6.79 -11.97
N ARG A 71 12.54 -6.53 -10.71
CA ARG A 71 12.51 -7.51 -9.60
C ARG A 71 11.42 -7.21 -8.58
N ALA A 72 10.74 -6.08 -8.74
CA ALA A 72 9.71 -5.66 -7.81
C ALA A 72 8.47 -6.57 -7.87
N ASN A 73 7.94 -6.94 -6.72
CA ASN A 73 6.68 -7.66 -6.63
C ASN A 73 5.53 -6.77 -7.15
N LEU A 74 4.50 -7.38 -7.73
CA LEU A 74 3.39 -6.67 -8.37
C LEU A 74 2.69 -5.68 -7.43
N TYR A 75 2.52 -5.99 -6.14
CA TYR A 75 1.90 -5.07 -5.19
C TYR A 75 2.67 -3.74 -5.03
N LEU A 76 4.00 -3.74 -5.15
CA LEU A 76 4.81 -2.51 -5.12
C LEU A 76 4.49 -1.63 -6.33
N LEU A 77 4.35 -2.23 -7.51
CA LEU A 77 3.97 -1.54 -8.74
C LEU A 77 2.53 -0.98 -8.64
N PHE A 78 1.63 -1.70 -7.97
CA PHE A 78 0.29 -1.21 -7.66
C PHE A 78 0.33 0.05 -6.78
N ILE A 79 1.10 0.02 -5.68
CA ILE A 79 1.26 1.18 -4.79
C ILE A 79 1.77 2.39 -5.59
N GLU A 80 2.83 2.19 -6.38
CA GLU A 80 3.40 3.25 -7.20
C GLU A 80 2.38 3.85 -8.17
N LYS A 81 1.62 3.00 -8.88
CA LYS A 81 0.59 3.47 -9.82
C LYS A 81 -0.53 4.21 -9.08
N CYS A 82 -0.98 3.71 -7.93
CA CYS A 82 -1.99 4.37 -7.12
C CYS A 82 -1.58 5.77 -6.67
N LEU A 83 -0.30 5.99 -6.32
CA LEU A 83 0.18 7.33 -5.99
C LEU A 83 -0.02 8.32 -7.14
N ARG A 84 0.14 7.87 -8.38
CA ARG A 84 -0.09 8.72 -9.56
C ARG A 84 -1.57 9.05 -9.79
N HIS A 85 -2.47 8.20 -9.29
CA HIS A 85 -3.91 8.39 -9.37
C HIS A 85 -4.51 9.20 -8.21
N LEU A 86 -3.77 9.47 -7.14
CA LEU A 86 -4.29 10.29 -6.04
C LEU A 86 -4.41 11.76 -6.44
N THR A 87 -5.51 12.40 -6.02
CA THR A 87 -5.64 13.85 -6.00
C THR A 87 -4.66 14.47 -4.99
N PRO A 88 -4.36 15.78 -5.06
CA PRO A 88 -3.75 16.49 -3.93
C PRO A 88 -4.57 16.24 -2.64
N GLY A 89 -3.90 15.94 -1.54
CA GLY A 89 -4.55 15.60 -0.27
C GLY A 89 -5.30 14.25 -0.26
N GLY A 90 -5.24 13.46 -1.32
CA GLY A 90 -5.88 12.15 -1.40
C GLY A 90 -5.20 11.08 -0.55
N GLU A 91 -5.89 9.97 -0.34
CA GLU A 91 -5.42 8.90 0.55
C GLU A 91 -5.40 7.54 -0.12
N LEU A 92 -4.52 6.68 0.37
CA LEU A 92 -4.37 5.29 -0.04
C LEU A 92 -4.47 4.39 1.19
N ILE A 93 -5.38 3.42 1.17
CA ILE A 93 -5.58 2.46 2.26
C ILE A 93 -5.37 1.06 1.72
N PHE A 94 -4.27 0.44 2.13
CA PHE A 94 -3.90 -0.86 1.62
C PHE A 94 -3.63 -1.88 2.73
N ILE A 95 -3.87 -3.15 2.38
CA ILE A 95 -3.30 -4.29 3.08
C ILE A 95 -2.20 -4.90 2.20
N THR A 96 -0.98 -5.01 2.72
CA THR A 96 0.18 -5.51 1.97
C THR A 96 1.11 -6.30 2.89
N PRO A 97 2.06 -7.07 2.35
CA PRO A 97 3.17 -7.57 3.14
C PRO A 97 3.87 -6.42 3.87
N ARG A 98 4.07 -6.56 5.19
CA ARG A 98 4.68 -5.52 6.03
C ARG A 98 6.13 -5.20 5.67
N ASP A 99 6.81 -6.15 5.03
CA ASP A 99 8.24 -6.05 4.73
C ASP A 99 8.57 -4.99 3.67
N PHE A 100 7.59 -4.46 2.94
CA PHE A 100 7.87 -3.44 1.91
C PHE A 100 8.61 -2.22 2.47
N VAL A 101 8.35 -1.85 3.73
CA VAL A 101 9.02 -0.71 4.38
C VAL A 101 10.53 -0.92 4.50
N LYS A 102 11.02 -2.18 4.48
CA LYS A 102 12.44 -2.56 4.64
C LYS A 102 13.01 -3.31 3.43
N ALA A 103 12.18 -3.65 2.44
CA ALA A 103 12.63 -4.43 1.30
C ALA A 103 13.54 -3.62 0.39
N THR A 104 14.70 -4.18 0.01
CA THR A 104 15.63 -3.52 -0.92
C THR A 104 14.98 -3.20 -2.27
N SER A 105 14.11 -4.08 -2.79
CA SER A 105 13.37 -3.84 -4.03
C SER A 105 12.34 -2.71 -3.91
N ALA A 106 11.97 -2.29 -2.70
CA ALA A 106 11.02 -1.21 -2.46
C ALA A 106 11.69 0.15 -2.20
N VAL A 107 13.01 0.22 -2.14
CA VAL A 107 13.75 1.46 -1.83
C VAL A 107 13.32 2.66 -2.69
N PRO A 108 13.20 2.56 -4.03
CA PRO A 108 12.75 3.71 -4.82
C PRO A 108 11.30 4.12 -4.50
N LEU A 109 10.42 3.15 -4.26
CA LEU A 109 9.03 3.40 -3.86
C LEU A 109 8.95 4.06 -2.47
N ASN A 110 9.73 3.58 -1.51
CA ASN A 110 9.76 4.13 -0.16
C ASN A 110 10.19 5.60 -0.14
N ARG A 111 11.18 5.95 -0.94
CA ARG A 111 11.59 7.34 -1.15
C ARG A 111 10.48 8.17 -1.79
N LEU A 112 9.79 7.61 -2.78
CA LEU A 112 8.66 8.27 -3.43
C LEU A 112 7.51 8.52 -2.44
N LEU A 113 7.13 7.51 -1.63
CA LEU A 113 6.13 7.64 -0.58
C LEU A 113 6.54 8.73 0.41
N PHE A 114 7.76 8.68 0.92
CA PHE A 114 8.24 9.68 1.88
C PHE A 114 8.26 11.09 1.29
N ALA A 115 8.65 11.26 0.03
CA ALA A 115 8.65 12.55 -0.65
C ALA A 115 7.23 13.08 -0.93
N ALA A 116 6.25 12.19 -1.17
CA ALA A 116 4.89 12.56 -1.56
C ALA A 116 3.92 12.77 -0.37
N GLY A 117 4.26 12.30 0.84
CA GLY A 117 3.38 12.44 2.00
C GLY A 117 3.79 11.56 3.17
N THR A 118 2.84 11.25 4.04
CA THR A 118 3.05 10.48 5.27
C THR A 118 2.18 9.23 5.30
N ILE A 119 2.73 8.10 5.77
CA ILE A 119 1.92 6.98 6.23
C ILE A 119 1.36 7.39 7.59
N THR A 120 0.09 7.80 7.63
CA THR A 120 -0.57 8.38 8.81
C THR A 120 -1.09 7.31 9.78
N GLU A 121 -1.37 6.11 9.27
CA GLU A 121 -1.77 4.97 10.10
C GLU A 121 -1.06 3.71 9.61
N TYR A 122 -0.61 2.89 10.56
CA TYR A 122 0.04 1.61 10.27
C TYR A 122 -0.29 0.59 11.35
N ALA A 123 -1.04 -0.44 10.99
CA ALA A 123 -1.36 -1.58 11.84
C ALA A 123 -0.54 -2.80 11.37
N ASP A 124 0.50 -3.15 12.13
CA ASP A 124 1.24 -4.40 11.92
C ASP A 124 0.40 -5.57 12.44
N LEU A 125 -0.03 -6.45 11.54
CA LEU A 125 -0.88 -7.58 11.89
C LEU A 125 -0.09 -8.79 12.42
N GLY A 126 1.23 -8.65 12.52
CA GLY A 126 2.12 -9.71 13.01
C GLY A 126 1.99 -10.99 12.18
N ASP A 127 2.02 -12.11 12.88
CA ASP A 127 1.89 -13.45 12.29
C ASP A 127 0.42 -13.91 12.20
N SER A 128 -0.53 -12.96 12.16
CA SER A 128 -1.96 -13.28 12.09
C SER A 128 -2.29 -13.99 10.77
N ARG A 129 -2.98 -15.13 10.85
CA ARG A 129 -3.48 -15.89 9.69
C ARG A 129 -4.76 -15.26 9.17
N LEU A 130 -4.69 -14.09 8.56
CA LEU A 130 -5.87 -13.42 8.00
C LEU A 130 -6.38 -14.10 6.73
N PHE A 131 -5.52 -14.80 6.01
CA PHE A 131 -5.86 -15.44 4.75
C PHE A 131 -5.62 -16.94 4.82
N ALA A 132 -6.62 -17.74 4.43
CA ALA A 132 -6.48 -19.18 4.33
C ALA A 132 -5.44 -19.55 3.26
N GLY A 133 -4.40 -20.30 3.64
CA GLY A 133 -3.43 -20.86 2.69
C GLY A 133 -2.28 -19.95 2.26
N ALA A 134 -2.23 -18.70 2.68
CA ALA A 134 -1.10 -17.81 2.45
C ALA A 134 -0.69 -17.11 3.75
N GLN A 135 0.61 -16.98 3.97
CA GLN A 135 1.16 -16.30 5.15
C GLN A 135 2.12 -15.17 4.75
N PRO A 136 1.67 -14.11 4.15
CA PRO A 136 2.46 -12.91 4.26
C PRO A 136 2.15 -12.28 5.63
N ASN A 137 3.18 -11.95 6.39
CA ASN A 137 3.06 -11.03 7.51
C ASN A 137 2.59 -9.69 6.96
N CYS A 138 1.31 -9.37 7.14
CA CYS A 138 0.68 -8.20 6.53
C CYS A 138 0.65 -7.02 7.49
N ALA A 139 0.55 -5.83 6.89
CA ALA A 139 0.13 -4.61 7.56
C ALA A 139 -1.05 -3.98 6.82
N ILE A 140 -1.96 -3.36 7.57
CA ILE A 140 -2.94 -2.42 7.03
C ILE A 140 -2.38 -1.04 7.29
N TRP A 141 -2.34 -0.20 6.26
CA TRP A 141 -1.79 1.13 6.39
C TRP A 141 -2.55 2.14 5.54
N ARG A 142 -2.52 3.39 6.01
CA ARG A 142 -3.09 4.54 5.34
C ARG A 142 -1.98 5.54 5.03
N PHE A 143 -1.88 5.92 3.78
CA PHE A 143 -1.01 6.99 3.30
C PHE A 143 -1.85 8.22 2.97
N GLN A 144 -1.40 9.39 3.37
CA GLN A 144 -1.98 10.68 3.03
C GLN A 144 -1.01 11.45 2.15
N ARG A 145 -1.42 11.74 0.91
CA ARG A 145 -0.66 12.58 0.00
C ARG A 145 -0.64 14.03 0.50
N ASP A 146 0.49 14.70 0.36
CA ASP A 146 0.73 16.09 0.77
C ASP A 146 0.60 16.33 2.30
N ASP A 147 0.55 15.27 3.10
CA ASP A 147 0.73 15.34 4.55
C ASP A 147 2.23 15.21 4.87
N PHE A 148 2.80 16.25 5.46
CA PHE A 148 4.19 16.27 5.88
C PHE A 148 4.34 16.37 7.41
N SER A 149 3.31 15.98 8.17
CA SER A 149 3.36 15.91 9.63
C SER A 149 4.42 14.95 10.17
N ARG A 150 4.72 13.90 9.39
CA ARG A 150 5.64 12.82 9.78
C ARG A 150 5.22 12.12 11.07
N LEU A 151 3.92 12.10 11.34
CA LEU A 151 3.33 11.42 12.47
C LEU A 151 2.47 10.25 12.00
N THR A 152 2.69 9.09 12.60
CA THR A 152 1.96 7.85 12.30
C THR A 152 1.28 7.34 13.55
N ARG A 153 -0.01 7.08 13.48
CA ARG A 153 -0.69 6.20 14.44
C ARG A 153 -0.28 4.77 14.14
N TYR A 154 0.49 4.18 15.04
CA TYR A 154 1.04 2.83 14.88
C TYR A 154 0.40 1.87 15.87
N ALA A 155 0.08 0.66 15.43
CA ALA A 155 -0.36 -0.42 16.30
C ALA A 155 0.25 -1.75 15.87
N GLU A 156 0.52 -2.61 16.84
CA GLU A 156 0.89 -4.01 16.63
C GLU A 156 -0.22 -4.91 17.13
N GLN A 157 -0.65 -5.83 16.31
CA GLN A 157 -1.57 -6.88 16.72
C GLN A 157 -0.74 -8.02 17.35
N GLY A 158 -0.88 -8.22 18.67
CA GLY A 158 -0.43 -9.44 19.33
C GLY A 158 -1.16 -10.65 18.74
N VAL A 159 -0.57 -11.86 18.91
CA VAL A 159 -0.99 -13.11 18.30
C VAL A 159 -2.52 -13.27 18.18
N ALA A 160 -2.97 -13.41 16.96
CA ALA A 160 -4.16 -14.12 16.47
C ALA A 160 -5.54 -13.76 17.06
N HIS A 161 -6.20 -12.71 16.52
CA HIS A 161 -7.65 -12.60 16.74
C HIS A 161 -8.41 -12.19 15.44
N GLY A 162 -7.87 -12.41 14.26
CA GLY A 162 -8.53 -12.10 12.99
C GLY A 162 -9.00 -10.64 12.90
N LEU A 163 -9.99 -10.37 12.05
CA LEU A 163 -10.52 -9.00 11.86
C LEU A 163 -11.15 -8.41 13.13
N ALA A 164 -11.70 -9.23 14.04
CA ALA A 164 -12.23 -8.77 15.31
C ALA A 164 -11.17 -8.14 16.23
N GLY A 165 -9.91 -8.53 16.09
CA GLY A 165 -8.78 -7.94 16.82
C GLY A 165 -8.46 -6.52 16.40
N LEU A 166 -8.79 -6.13 15.17
CA LEU A 166 -8.51 -4.78 14.66
C LEU A 166 -9.24 -3.68 15.45
N ALA A 167 -10.44 -3.98 15.96
CA ALA A 167 -11.21 -3.04 16.78
C ALA A 167 -10.61 -2.79 18.17
N ARG A 168 -9.62 -3.60 18.57
CA ARG A 168 -8.99 -3.57 19.91
C ARG A 168 -7.51 -3.19 19.85
N LEU A 169 -7.03 -2.68 18.72
CA LEU A 169 -5.63 -2.27 18.57
C LEU A 169 -5.31 -1.11 19.51
N ASN A 170 -4.20 -1.24 20.23
CA ASN A 170 -3.63 -0.13 21.00
C ASN A 170 -2.80 0.73 20.07
N TRP A 171 -3.30 1.91 19.76
CA TRP A 171 -2.63 2.86 18.91
C TRP A 171 -1.69 3.75 19.71
N GLU A 172 -0.48 3.93 19.20
CA GLU A 172 0.50 4.89 19.70
C GLU A 172 0.99 5.81 18.59
N GLU A 173 1.39 7.02 18.92
CA GLU A 173 1.99 7.93 17.96
C GLU A 173 3.47 7.59 17.79
N ARG A 174 3.91 7.49 16.55
CA ARG A 174 5.31 7.29 16.16
C ARG A 174 5.72 8.29 15.09
N ARG A 175 7.00 8.61 15.02
CA ARG A 175 7.55 9.39 13.91
C ARG A 175 7.75 8.52 12.68
N PHE A 176 7.28 9.01 11.54
CA PHE A 176 7.53 8.44 10.23
C PHE A 176 8.86 8.98 9.68
N VAL A 177 9.81 8.09 9.48
CA VAL A 177 11.19 8.43 9.09
C VAL A 177 11.60 7.60 7.88
N GLU A 178 12.34 8.21 6.97
CA GLU A 178 13.03 7.50 5.88
C GLU A 178 14.53 7.55 6.13
N SER A 179 15.19 6.41 6.00
CA SER A 179 16.65 6.31 6.06
C SER A 179 17.15 5.27 5.07
N SER A 180 18.02 5.70 4.17
CA SER A 180 18.61 4.82 3.13
C SER A 180 17.58 4.06 2.28
N GLY A 181 16.40 4.65 2.08
CA GLY A 181 15.30 4.02 1.33
C GLY A 181 14.44 3.05 2.14
N HIS A 182 14.63 2.98 3.45
CA HIS A 182 13.78 2.22 4.35
C HIS A 182 12.86 3.15 5.13
N LEU A 183 11.61 2.75 5.29
CA LEU A 183 10.63 3.47 6.11
C LEU A 183 10.63 2.90 7.52
N MET A 184 10.59 3.77 8.52
CA MET A 184 10.61 3.39 9.93
C MET A 184 9.57 4.19 10.71
N PHE A 185 9.07 3.56 11.77
CA PHE A 185 8.14 4.17 12.73
C PHE A 185 8.81 4.18 14.10
N THR A 186 9.32 5.34 14.54
CA THR A 186 10.14 5.45 15.74
C THR A 186 9.36 6.09 16.89
N ARG A 187 9.60 5.63 18.13
CA ARG A 187 9.07 6.21 19.36
C ARG A 187 9.96 7.39 19.77
N GLY A 188 9.60 8.62 19.37
CA GLY A 188 10.30 9.84 19.80
C GLY A 188 11.70 10.03 19.20
N ASP A 189 12.37 11.11 19.55
CA ASP A 189 13.77 11.36 19.25
C ASP A 189 14.63 10.44 20.13
N TYR A 190 14.96 9.27 19.66
CA TYR A 190 16.18 8.64 20.14
C TYR A 190 17.31 9.53 19.61
N GLY A 191 17.93 10.33 20.47
CA GLY A 191 19.02 11.23 20.13
C GLY A 191 20.23 10.50 19.56
N LEU A 192 20.04 9.84 18.44
CA LEU A 192 21.09 9.38 17.56
C LEU A 192 21.61 10.60 16.80
N HIS A 193 22.34 11.45 17.51
CA HIS A 193 23.30 12.30 16.87
C HIS A 193 24.37 11.39 16.28
N LEU A 194 24.19 11.03 15.02
CA LEU A 194 25.30 10.50 14.24
C LEU A 194 26.29 11.67 14.08
N ALA A 195 27.35 11.62 14.86
CA ALA A 195 28.52 12.46 14.72
C ALA A 195 29.24 12.16 13.39
#